data_58aa948b2b92b23419b15924d3f7bde7
#
_entry.id   58aa948b2b92b23419b15924d3f7bde7
#
_cell.length_a   1.000
_cell.length_b   1.000
_cell.length_c   1.000
_cell.angle_alpha   90.00
_cell.angle_beta   90.00
_cell.angle_gamma   90.00
#
_symmetry.space_group_name_H-M   'P 1'
#
loop_
_entity.id
_entity.type
_entity.pdbx_description
1 polymer ?
#
loop_
_entity_poly.entity_id
_entity_poly.type
_entity_poly.pdbx_seq_one_letter_code
_entity_poly.pdbx_strand_id
1 'polypeptide(L)'
;MGNILVSLISDQAIPNLEMIKEKPVDAYLFILTEQMKEKLGWLKEAAGLKDSSIIQELIVDAFSFEDIDKKLSAIVSDDHHYLVNLTCGTKIMSLAVSDFFKDIDCELFYIPGKNDSYVRIFPGIKKPYISFKTKITLEEYVLAYGFTIRHKSKLLTSPEQTEKVFNYFLNHFNHEKDGEALKILRKKREDRKSFPHFGDDFEVPGFLTRLQFIPENPDHLTKNEIKYLTGEWFEDYVYSLVKNKYQLSDEEIGVGWQLQKGENNTPNEFDVLYIKDKKLNIIECKTSVMLSGTSFKKNIITETIYKVDSLRNNLGLFAKTNIFTLSDLNESDASIRSSIDRAKEYKITICGKADFQDENFPENIFKK
;
A
#
# COMPACT_ATOMS: atom_id res chain seq x y z
N MET A 1 22.17 -23.14 24.35
CA MET A 1 22.39 -22.81 22.93
C MET A 1 21.10 -22.26 22.37
N GLY A 2 21.03 -20.98 22.03
CA GLY A 2 19.84 -20.33 21.51
C GLY A 2 20.09 -19.83 20.10
N ASN A 3 19.00 -19.67 19.32
CA ASN A 3 19.06 -19.09 17.97
C ASN A 3 18.91 -17.57 18.08
N ILE A 4 19.81 -16.82 17.42
CA ILE A 4 19.81 -15.36 17.39
C ILE A 4 19.67 -14.89 15.95
N LEU A 5 18.65 -14.07 15.67
CA LEU A 5 18.53 -13.39 14.38
C LEU A 5 19.31 -12.07 14.41
N VAL A 6 20.32 -11.98 13.55
CA VAL A 6 21.10 -10.77 13.32
C VAL A 6 20.54 -10.03 12.11
N SER A 7 20.22 -8.75 12.24
CA SER A 7 19.65 -7.96 11.16
C SER A 7 20.31 -6.58 11.03
N LEU A 8 20.68 -6.21 9.81
CA LEU A 8 21.13 -4.86 9.46
C LEU A 8 19.92 -3.96 9.24
N ILE A 9 19.86 -2.82 9.94
CA ILE A 9 18.73 -1.90 9.83
C ILE A 9 19.02 -0.80 8.80
N SER A 10 18.05 -0.54 7.93
CA SER A 10 18.11 0.48 6.88
C SER A 10 16.73 1.08 6.59
N ASP A 11 16.63 1.94 5.57
CA ASP A 11 15.37 2.50 5.07
C ASP A 11 14.38 1.45 4.54
N GLN A 12 14.86 0.23 4.24
CA GLN A 12 14.02 -0.86 3.77
C GLN A 12 13.67 -1.79 4.93
N ALA A 13 12.48 -1.63 5.50
CA ALA A 13 12.03 -2.40 6.66
C ALA A 13 11.59 -3.83 6.31
N ILE A 14 11.00 -4.02 5.11
CA ILE A 14 10.32 -5.28 4.75
C ILE A 14 11.21 -6.51 4.78
N PRO A 15 12.46 -6.50 4.25
CA PRO A 15 13.33 -7.68 4.33
C PRO A 15 13.62 -8.14 5.77
N ASN A 16 13.70 -7.20 6.70
CA ASN A 16 13.90 -7.53 8.12
C ASN A 16 12.61 -8.08 8.75
N LEU A 17 11.47 -7.45 8.47
CA LEU A 17 10.17 -7.91 8.94
C LEU A 17 9.88 -9.34 8.46
N GLU A 18 10.19 -9.65 7.20
CA GLU A 18 10.06 -10.99 6.63
C GLU A 18 10.89 -12.03 7.38
N MET A 19 12.17 -11.73 7.62
CA MET A 19 13.05 -12.66 8.32
C MET A 19 12.63 -12.85 9.79
N ILE A 20 12.18 -11.80 10.48
CA ILE A 20 11.65 -11.89 11.84
C ILE A 20 10.43 -12.83 11.89
N LYS A 21 9.53 -12.74 10.92
CA LYS A 21 8.34 -13.61 10.85
C LYS A 21 8.67 -15.04 10.41
N GLU A 22 9.65 -15.20 9.51
CA GLU A 22 10.00 -16.51 8.95
C GLU A 22 10.85 -17.36 9.90
N LYS A 23 11.71 -16.73 10.71
CA LYS A 23 12.68 -17.42 11.56
C LYS A 23 12.28 -17.30 13.03
N PRO A 24 11.69 -18.36 13.63
CA PRO A 24 11.50 -18.39 15.07
C PRO A 24 12.87 -18.45 15.75
N VAL A 25 13.16 -17.46 16.59
CA VAL A 25 14.42 -17.31 17.32
C VAL A 25 14.17 -16.94 18.77
N ASP A 26 15.18 -17.17 19.62
CA ASP A 26 15.12 -16.85 21.03
C ASP A 26 15.40 -15.36 21.28
N ALA A 27 16.15 -14.72 20.37
CA ALA A 27 16.55 -13.33 20.54
C ALA A 27 17.00 -12.67 19.22
N TYR A 28 17.17 -11.35 19.28
CA TYR A 28 17.51 -10.51 18.13
C TYR A 28 18.73 -9.65 18.43
N LEU A 29 19.62 -9.51 17.43
CA LEU A 29 20.70 -8.54 17.41
C LEU A 29 20.50 -7.60 16.21
N PHE A 30 20.23 -6.35 16.49
CA PHE A 30 20.05 -5.33 15.46
C PHE A 30 21.31 -4.46 15.31
N ILE A 31 21.89 -4.43 14.11
CA ILE A 31 23.07 -3.64 13.77
C ILE A 31 22.58 -2.42 12.97
N LEU A 32 22.87 -1.22 13.46
CA LEU A 32 22.32 0.00 12.91
C LEU A 32 23.23 1.20 13.11
N THR A 33 22.96 2.27 12.34
CA THR A 33 23.54 3.59 12.64
C THR A 33 22.61 4.37 13.57
N GLU A 34 23.12 5.44 14.20
CA GLU A 34 22.32 6.31 15.05
C GLU A 34 21.04 6.83 14.37
N GLN A 35 21.14 7.13 13.06
CA GLN A 35 20.03 7.63 12.24
C GLN A 35 18.91 6.60 12.02
N MET A 36 19.19 5.32 12.22
CA MET A 36 18.22 4.23 11.98
C MET A 36 17.45 3.83 13.24
N LYS A 37 17.69 4.43 14.39
CA LYS A 37 17.01 4.10 15.66
C LYS A 37 15.49 4.21 15.56
N GLU A 38 14.99 5.30 14.99
CA GLU A 38 13.55 5.50 14.83
C GLU A 38 12.94 4.39 13.94
N LYS A 39 13.62 4.00 12.87
CA LYS A 39 13.17 2.94 11.97
C LYS A 39 13.19 1.56 12.61
N LEU A 40 14.14 1.30 13.47
CA LEU A 40 14.13 0.09 14.29
C LEU A 40 12.92 0.08 15.23
N GLY A 41 12.54 1.22 15.82
CA GLY A 41 11.32 1.35 16.63
C GLY A 41 10.07 0.94 15.84
N TRP A 42 9.90 1.45 14.62
CA TRP A 42 8.78 1.07 13.75
C TRP A 42 8.79 -0.41 13.35
N LEU A 43 9.96 -0.95 13.05
CA LEU A 43 10.12 -2.38 12.74
C LEU A 43 9.73 -3.26 13.93
N LYS A 44 10.16 -2.90 15.14
CA LYS A 44 9.82 -3.62 16.39
C LYS A 44 8.32 -3.60 16.63
N GLU A 45 7.66 -2.47 16.45
CA GLU A 45 6.21 -2.32 16.56
C GLU A 45 5.47 -3.19 15.52
N ALA A 46 5.86 -3.10 14.25
CA ALA A 46 5.27 -3.87 13.17
C ALA A 46 5.43 -5.38 13.34
N ALA A 47 6.56 -5.83 13.88
CA ALA A 47 6.86 -7.23 14.15
C ALA A 47 6.26 -7.73 15.49
N GLY A 48 5.65 -6.86 16.29
CA GLY A 48 5.13 -7.21 17.62
C GLY A 48 6.20 -7.65 18.60
N LEU A 49 7.45 -7.20 18.45
CA LEU A 49 8.57 -7.59 19.31
C LEU A 49 8.45 -6.92 20.67
N LYS A 50 8.55 -7.71 21.70
CA LYS A 50 8.65 -7.24 23.09
C LYS A 50 10.10 -6.91 23.41
N ASP A 51 10.33 -5.94 24.29
CA ASP A 51 11.69 -5.54 24.67
C ASP A 51 12.49 -6.71 25.29
N SER A 52 11.83 -7.63 25.97
CA SER A 52 12.44 -8.86 26.48
C SER A 52 12.93 -9.84 25.41
N SER A 53 12.49 -9.67 24.16
CA SER A 53 12.92 -10.49 23.00
C SER A 53 14.18 -9.96 22.33
N ILE A 54 14.71 -8.79 22.74
CA ILE A 54 15.82 -8.12 22.11
C ILE A 54 17.05 -8.31 22.96
N ILE A 55 18.11 -8.83 22.36
CA ILE A 55 19.39 -8.98 23.06
C ILE A 55 20.11 -7.64 23.07
N GLN A 56 20.30 -7.02 21.91
CA GLN A 56 21.10 -5.83 21.77
C GLN A 56 20.84 -5.05 20.49
N GLU A 57 20.98 -3.72 20.62
CA GLU A 57 21.07 -2.79 19.51
C GLU A 57 22.54 -2.34 19.39
N LEU A 58 23.20 -2.73 18.30
CA LEU A 58 24.60 -2.40 18.07
C LEU A 58 24.71 -1.22 17.12
N ILE A 59 25.10 -0.06 17.69
CA ILE A 59 25.31 1.15 16.91
C ILE A 59 26.71 1.17 16.34
N VAL A 60 26.81 1.27 15.01
CA VAL A 60 28.08 1.19 14.27
C VAL A 60 28.27 2.37 13.34
N ASP A 61 29.53 2.60 12.96
CA ASP A 61 29.85 3.42 11.79
C ASP A 61 29.60 2.62 10.52
N ALA A 62 28.67 3.09 9.67
CA ALA A 62 28.25 2.40 8.44
C ALA A 62 29.39 2.20 7.43
N PHE A 63 30.50 2.89 7.56
CA PHE A 63 31.62 2.92 6.63
C PHE A 63 32.93 2.43 7.25
N SER A 64 32.94 2.00 8.53
CA SER A 64 34.13 1.47 9.20
C SER A 64 34.02 -0.04 9.43
N PHE A 65 34.79 -0.80 8.66
CA PHE A 65 34.91 -2.25 8.84
C PHE A 65 35.45 -2.59 10.25
N GLU A 66 36.48 -1.86 10.69
CA GLU A 66 37.13 -2.03 11.98
C GLU A 66 36.17 -1.78 13.16
N ASP A 67 35.35 -0.72 13.09
CA ASP A 67 34.37 -0.40 14.14
C ASP A 67 33.33 -1.53 14.30
N ILE A 68 32.85 -2.06 13.15
CA ILE A 68 31.88 -3.15 13.12
C ILE A 68 32.48 -4.43 13.72
N ASP A 69 33.65 -4.83 13.27
CA ASP A 69 34.36 -6.02 13.72
C ASP A 69 34.65 -5.97 15.24
N LYS A 70 35.24 -4.88 15.71
CA LYS A 70 35.53 -4.65 17.12
C LYS A 70 34.28 -4.72 18.00
N LYS A 71 33.19 -4.11 17.56
CA LYS A 71 31.94 -4.11 18.34
C LYS A 71 31.26 -5.45 18.35
N LEU A 72 31.26 -6.19 17.24
CA LEU A 72 30.76 -7.56 17.17
C LEU A 72 31.58 -8.49 18.06
N SER A 73 32.92 -8.41 18.02
CA SER A 73 33.82 -9.22 18.87
C SER A 73 33.58 -9.01 20.35
N ALA A 74 33.02 -7.85 20.76
CA ALA A 74 32.74 -7.56 22.17
C ALA A 74 31.44 -8.20 22.69
N ILE A 75 30.50 -8.63 21.78
CA ILE A 75 29.15 -9.06 22.19
C ILE A 75 28.75 -10.43 21.67
N VAL A 76 29.38 -10.92 20.60
CA VAL A 76 29.07 -12.21 19.99
C VAL A 76 29.81 -13.30 20.76
N SER A 77 29.12 -14.40 21.06
CA SER A 77 29.63 -15.58 21.76
C SER A 77 29.45 -16.82 20.91
N ASP A 78 30.40 -17.75 20.96
CA ASP A 78 30.32 -19.06 20.29
C ASP A 78 29.26 -20.01 20.88
N ASP A 79 28.58 -19.60 21.97
CA ASP A 79 27.54 -20.41 22.63
C ASP A 79 26.19 -20.41 21.91
N HIS A 80 26.04 -19.62 20.86
CA HIS A 80 24.79 -19.42 20.13
C HIS A 80 24.93 -19.79 18.65
N HIS A 81 23.78 -20.08 18.02
CA HIS A 81 23.67 -20.21 16.56
C HIS A 81 23.08 -18.92 15.98
N TYR A 82 23.73 -18.35 14.96
CA TYR A 82 23.35 -17.06 14.39
C TYR A 82 22.70 -17.20 13.02
N LEU A 83 21.51 -16.62 12.88
CA LEU A 83 20.81 -16.47 11.60
C LEU A 83 21.00 -15.02 11.14
N VAL A 84 21.83 -14.79 10.13
CA VAL A 84 22.28 -13.44 9.76
C VAL A 84 21.64 -12.98 8.47
N ASN A 85 20.80 -11.95 8.53
CA ASN A 85 20.20 -11.30 7.37
C ASN A 85 21.09 -10.16 6.87
N LEU A 86 21.74 -10.38 5.72
CA LEU A 86 22.66 -9.43 5.08
C LEU A 86 21.97 -8.49 4.08
N THR A 87 20.63 -8.50 4.01
CA THR A 87 19.92 -7.83 2.92
C THR A 87 19.99 -6.31 3.00
N CYS A 88 20.03 -5.76 4.19
CA CYS A 88 19.96 -4.32 4.47
C CYS A 88 21.31 -3.75 4.87
N GLY A 89 21.34 -2.45 5.25
CA GLY A 89 22.56 -1.74 5.59
C GLY A 89 23.36 -1.28 4.37
N THR A 90 24.53 -0.70 4.60
CA THR A 90 25.49 -0.37 3.53
C THR A 90 26.20 -1.64 3.05
N LYS A 91 26.81 -1.58 1.87
CA LYS A 91 27.64 -2.70 1.38
C LYS A 91 28.78 -3.02 2.33
N ILE A 92 29.37 -1.99 2.96
CA ILE A 92 30.45 -2.17 3.94
C ILE A 92 29.93 -2.90 5.17
N MET A 93 28.78 -2.50 5.71
CA MET A 93 28.15 -3.22 6.82
C MET A 93 27.90 -4.69 6.47
N SER A 94 27.30 -4.96 5.30
CA SER A 94 27.00 -6.34 4.88
C SER A 94 28.26 -7.18 4.70
N LEU A 95 29.34 -6.60 4.16
CA LEU A 95 30.60 -7.29 3.99
C LEU A 95 31.29 -7.57 5.35
N ALA A 96 31.37 -6.58 6.25
CA ALA A 96 31.99 -6.73 7.55
C ALA A 96 31.25 -7.77 8.40
N VAL A 97 29.90 -7.70 8.45
CA VAL A 97 29.08 -8.67 9.18
C VAL A 97 29.20 -10.08 8.56
N SER A 98 29.21 -10.18 7.23
CA SER A 98 29.42 -11.47 6.55
C SER A 98 30.79 -12.08 6.82
N ASP A 99 31.82 -11.28 6.86
CA ASP A 99 33.20 -11.73 7.13
C ASP A 99 33.33 -12.21 8.57
N PHE A 100 32.83 -11.42 9.53
CA PHE A 100 32.85 -11.75 10.94
C PHE A 100 32.12 -13.08 11.26
N PHE A 101 30.89 -13.26 10.76
CA PHE A 101 30.08 -14.42 11.13
C PHE A 101 30.48 -15.72 10.42
N LYS A 102 31.30 -15.70 9.35
CA LYS A 102 31.72 -16.93 8.66
C LYS A 102 32.60 -17.87 9.52
N ASP A 103 33.24 -17.32 10.52
CA ASP A 103 34.11 -18.07 11.42
C ASP A 103 33.40 -18.57 12.68
N ILE A 104 32.08 -18.35 12.77
CA ILE A 104 31.23 -18.71 13.89
C ILE A 104 30.10 -19.65 13.41
N ASP A 105 29.43 -20.33 14.30
CA ASP A 105 28.25 -21.16 13.98
C ASP A 105 27.10 -20.29 13.49
N CYS A 106 26.89 -20.20 12.16
CA CYS A 106 25.92 -19.33 11.55
C CYS A 106 25.32 -19.84 10.22
N GLU A 107 24.18 -19.25 9.88
CA GLU A 107 23.64 -19.24 8.52
C GLU A 107 23.51 -17.79 8.02
N LEU A 108 24.03 -17.49 6.82
CA LEU A 108 23.92 -16.18 6.19
C LEU A 108 22.82 -16.19 5.13
N PHE A 109 21.95 -15.19 5.17
CA PHE A 109 20.80 -15.04 4.27
C PHE A 109 20.82 -13.72 3.52
N TYR A 110 20.23 -13.74 2.32
CA TYR A 110 20.00 -12.57 1.48
C TYR A 110 18.64 -12.65 0.79
N ILE A 111 17.91 -11.54 0.74
CA ILE A 111 16.62 -11.42 0.08
C ILE A 111 16.78 -10.61 -1.21
N PRO A 112 16.71 -11.22 -2.41
CA PRO A 112 16.99 -10.53 -3.67
C PRO A 112 15.91 -9.57 -4.15
N GLY A 113 14.79 -9.44 -3.45
CA GLY A 113 13.71 -8.45 -3.71
C GLY A 113 12.87 -8.69 -4.97
N LYS A 114 13.16 -9.73 -5.75
CA LYS A 114 12.43 -10.03 -7.00
C LYS A 114 11.42 -11.17 -6.88
N ASN A 115 11.64 -12.09 -5.96
CA ASN A 115 10.86 -13.30 -5.80
C ASN A 115 10.38 -13.44 -4.35
N ASP A 116 9.36 -14.24 -4.13
CA ASP A 116 8.89 -14.60 -2.79
C ASP A 116 9.82 -15.65 -2.14
N SER A 117 11.11 -15.31 -2.08
CA SER A 117 12.16 -16.20 -1.58
C SER A 117 13.37 -15.44 -1.05
N TYR A 118 14.08 -16.08 -0.14
CA TYR A 118 15.41 -15.67 0.32
C TYR A 118 16.46 -16.69 -0.09
N VAL A 119 17.72 -16.29 -0.08
CA VAL A 119 18.85 -17.14 -0.45
C VAL A 119 19.67 -17.42 0.78
N ARG A 120 19.98 -18.69 1.06
CA ARG A 120 21.03 -19.05 2.01
C ARG A 120 22.38 -19.02 1.28
N ILE A 121 23.22 -18.05 1.65
CA ILE A 121 24.54 -17.86 1.06
C ILE A 121 25.62 -18.70 1.75
N PHE A 122 25.49 -18.90 3.07
CA PHE A 122 26.43 -19.67 3.87
C PHE A 122 25.69 -20.45 4.97
N PRO A 123 26.10 -21.71 5.28
CA PRO A 123 26.91 -22.55 4.39
C PRO A 123 26.18 -22.79 3.07
N GLY A 124 26.96 -22.90 2.00
CA GLY A 124 26.44 -23.05 0.64
C GLY A 124 25.63 -24.35 0.46
N ILE A 125 24.53 -24.28 -0.27
CA ILE A 125 23.64 -25.42 -0.57
C ILE A 125 23.32 -25.49 -2.06
N LYS A 126 22.96 -26.70 -2.57
CA LYS A 126 22.63 -26.92 -3.99
C LYS A 126 21.43 -26.10 -4.49
N LYS A 127 20.43 -25.85 -3.63
CA LYS A 127 19.25 -25.03 -3.92
C LYS A 127 19.18 -23.88 -2.92
N PRO A 128 19.87 -22.78 -3.18
CA PRO A 128 19.99 -21.69 -2.21
C PRO A 128 18.69 -20.87 -2.04
N TYR A 129 17.75 -20.92 -3.01
CA TYR A 129 16.47 -20.21 -2.93
C TYR A 129 15.49 -20.98 -2.06
N ILE A 130 14.95 -20.30 -1.06
CA ILE A 130 13.99 -20.83 -0.09
C ILE A 130 12.76 -19.92 -0.13
N SER A 131 11.60 -20.49 -0.43
CA SER A 131 10.35 -19.73 -0.41
C SER A 131 9.95 -19.37 1.01
N PHE A 132 9.48 -18.14 1.22
CA PHE A 132 8.90 -17.74 2.49
C PHE A 132 7.59 -18.49 2.74
N LYS A 133 7.36 -18.88 3.98
CA LYS A 133 6.12 -19.51 4.43
C LYS A 133 5.17 -18.50 5.06
N THR A 134 5.71 -17.41 5.58
CA THR A 134 4.98 -16.36 6.25
C THR A 134 4.60 -15.24 5.28
N LYS A 135 3.49 -14.57 5.57
CA LYS A 135 3.03 -13.39 4.83
C LYS A 135 3.06 -12.17 5.73
N ILE A 136 3.31 -11.02 5.14
CA ILE A 136 3.21 -9.72 5.79
C ILE A 136 1.81 -9.18 5.52
N THR A 137 1.13 -8.71 6.57
CA THR A 137 -0.15 -8.03 6.44
C THR A 137 0.03 -6.58 6.01
N LEU A 138 -1.02 -5.98 5.46
CA LEU A 138 -1.01 -4.56 5.08
C LEU A 138 -0.75 -3.66 6.30
N GLU A 139 -1.28 -4.03 7.46
CA GLU A 139 -1.06 -3.31 8.72
C GLU A 139 0.41 -3.34 9.14
N GLU A 140 1.01 -4.54 9.19
CA GLU A 140 2.44 -4.69 9.50
C GLU A 140 3.32 -3.90 8.52
N TYR A 141 2.95 -3.92 7.23
CA TYR A 141 3.69 -3.17 6.20
C TYR A 141 3.73 -1.68 6.50
N VAL A 142 2.57 -1.04 6.71
CA VAL A 142 2.50 0.41 6.92
C VAL A 142 3.12 0.82 8.26
N LEU A 143 2.95 0.02 9.32
CA LEU A 143 3.60 0.22 10.62
C LEU A 143 5.14 0.19 10.49
N ALA A 144 5.69 -0.77 9.71
CA ALA A 144 7.13 -0.89 9.52
C ALA A 144 7.77 0.34 8.82
N TYR A 145 6.97 1.17 8.17
CA TYR A 145 7.39 2.45 7.60
C TYR A 145 7.00 3.66 8.46
N GLY A 146 6.56 3.45 9.70
CA GLY A 146 6.25 4.49 10.69
C GLY A 146 4.93 5.22 10.44
N PHE A 147 3.98 4.55 9.79
CA PHE A 147 2.63 5.08 9.65
C PHE A 147 1.72 4.56 10.75
N THR A 148 0.95 5.45 11.35
CA THR A 148 -0.16 5.12 12.24
C THR A 148 -1.45 5.04 11.43
N ILE A 149 -2.23 3.98 11.64
CA ILE A 149 -3.54 3.81 11.02
C ILE A 149 -4.57 4.58 11.85
N ARG A 150 -5.17 5.62 11.26
CA ARG A 150 -6.18 6.45 11.93
C ARG A 150 -7.60 5.97 11.65
N HIS A 151 -7.84 5.44 10.46
CA HIS A 151 -9.14 4.92 10.06
C HIS A 151 -8.98 3.83 8.99
N LYS A 152 -9.90 2.87 9.00
CA LYS A 152 -10.10 1.86 7.95
C LYS A 152 -11.56 1.89 7.56
N SER A 153 -11.86 2.20 6.30
CA SER A 153 -13.23 2.11 5.80
C SER A 153 -13.66 0.65 5.63
N LYS A 154 -14.96 0.44 5.55
CA LYS A 154 -15.57 -0.85 5.22
C LYS A 154 -16.40 -0.67 3.97
N LEU A 155 -16.54 -1.71 3.17
CA LEU A 155 -17.46 -1.73 2.04
C LEU A 155 -18.88 -1.40 2.53
N LEU A 156 -19.55 -0.51 1.83
CA LEU A 156 -20.93 -0.11 2.20
C LEU A 156 -21.93 -1.14 1.73
N THR A 157 -21.72 -1.75 0.56
CA THR A 157 -22.65 -2.67 -0.07
C THR A 157 -21.96 -3.99 -0.42
N SER A 158 -22.72 -4.98 -0.88
CA SER A 158 -22.17 -6.21 -1.39
C SER A 158 -21.37 -5.98 -2.70
N PRO A 159 -20.38 -6.83 -3.01
CA PRO A 159 -19.66 -6.75 -4.28
C PRO A 159 -20.58 -6.78 -5.51
N GLU A 160 -21.65 -7.58 -5.48
CA GLU A 160 -22.60 -7.70 -6.57
C GLU A 160 -23.40 -6.40 -6.77
N GLN A 161 -23.76 -5.71 -5.68
CA GLN A 161 -24.44 -4.41 -5.77
C GLN A 161 -23.48 -3.34 -6.29
N THR A 162 -22.24 -3.33 -5.82
CA THR A 162 -21.20 -2.40 -6.30
C THR A 162 -20.90 -2.62 -7.79
N GLU A 163 -20.87 -3.86 -8.26
CA GLU A 163 -20.68 -4.19 -9.68
C GLU A 163 -21.82 -3.63 -10.55
N LYS A 164 -23.08 -3.72 -10.10
CA LYS A 164 -24.21 -3.11 -10.82
C LYS A 164 -24.07 -1.60 -10.92
N VAL A 165 -23.68 -0.93 -9.83
CA VAL A 165 -23.44 0.51 -9.82
C VAL A 165 -22.28 0.87 -10.76
N PHE A 166 -21.19 0.13 -10.72
CA PHE A 166 -20.06 0.32 -11.63
C PHE A 166 -20.49 0.18 -13.10
N ASN A 167 -21.16 -0.91 -13.45
CA ASN A 167 -21.63 -1.15 -14.82
C ASN A 167 -22.59 -0.08 -15.31
N TYR A 168 -23.46 0.43 -14.43
CA TYR A 168 -24.30 1.57 -14.76
C TYR A 168 -23.46 2.80 -15.13
N PHE A 169 -22.52 3.22 -14.29
CA PHE A 169 -21.70 4.39 -14.55
C PHE A 169 -20.73 4.20 -15.71
N LEU A 170 -20.18 3.00 -15.90
CA LEU A 170 -19.31 2.71 -17.05
C LEU A 170 -20.02 3.00 -18.38
N ASN A 171 -21.33 2.66 -18.46
CA ASN A 171 -22.12 2.84 -19.67
C ASN A 171 -22.83 4.19 -19.76
N HIS A 172 -23.13 4.84 -18.63
CA HIS A 172 -23.95 6.05 -18.56
C HIS A 172 -23.23 7.21 -17.84
N PHE A 173 -21.90 7.23 -17.82
CA PHE A 173 -21.14 8.29 -17.17
C PHE A 173 -21.47 9.64 -17.78
N ASN A 174 -21.81 10.65 -16.92
CA ASN A 174 -22.28 11.97 -17.32
C ASN A 174 -23.66 11.98 -18.02
N HIS A 175 -24.50 10.99 -17.79
CA HIS A 175 -25.85 11.01 -18.31
C HIS A 175 -26.61 12.22 -17.74
N GLU A 176 -27.25 13.02 -18.61
CA GLU A 176 -27.96 14.25 -18.20
C GLU A 176 -29.01 14.02 -17.11
N LYS A 177 -29.72 12.88 -17.19
CA LYS A 177 -30.77 12.52 -16.20
C LYS A 177 -30.25 12.30 -14.77
N ASP A 178 -28.96 12.08 -14.56
CA ASP A 178 -28.37 11.85 -13.25
C ASP A 178 -27.71 13.12 -12.68
N GLY A 179 -27.52 14.12 -13.53
CA GLY A 179 -26.77 15.32 -13.18
C GLY A 179 -27.35 16.08 -12.00
N GLU A 180 -28.68 16.25 -11.96
CA GLU A 180 -29.32 17.00 -10.88
C GLU A 180 -29.33 16.20 -9.56
N ALA A 181 -29.66 14.90 -9.59
CA ALA A 181 -29.56 14.04 -8.42
C ALA A 181 -28.15 14.02 -7.82
N LEU A 182 -27.13 13.84 -8.65
CA LEU A 182 -25.72 13.87 -8.21
C LEU A 182 -25.32 15.23 -7.65
N LYS A 183 -25.82 16.33 -8.20
CA LYS A 183 -25.56 17.68 -7.68
C LYS A 183 -26.16 17.87 -6.29
N ILE A 184 -27.41 17.41 -6.09
CA ILE A 184 -28.07 17.43 -4.79
C ILE A 184 -27.29 16.61 -3.77
N LEU A 185 -26.92 15.37 -4.11
CA LEU A 185 -26.18 14.48 -3.21
C LEU A 185 -24.78 15.02 -2.90
N ARG A 186 -24.06 15.58 -3.86
CA ARG A 186 -22.74 16.22 -3.64
C ARG A 186 -22.85 17.40 -2.68
N LYS A 187 -23.88 18.23 -2.80
CA LYS A 187 -24.12 19.31 -1.84
C LYS A 187 -24.38 18.78 -0.43
N LYS A 188 -25.15 17.69 -0.28
CA LYS A 188 -25.35 17.03 1.02
C LYS A 188 -24.02 16.46 1.57
N ARG A 189 -23.17 15.89 0.72
CA ARG A 189 -21.83 15.41 1.10
C ARG A 189 -20.95 16.55 1.62
N GLU A 190 -20.89 17.68 0.91
CA GLU A 190 -20.13 18.88 1.30
C GLU A 190 -20.59 19.41 2.65
N ASP A 191 -21.91 19.50 2.86
CA ASP A 191 -22.53 19.91 4.12
C ASP A 191 -22.35 18.88 5.26
N ARG A 192 -21.80 17.68 4.97
CA ARG A 192 -21.66 16.55 5.89
C ARG A 192 -23.00 16.14 6.55
N LYS A 193 -24.10 16.23 5.79
CA LYS A 193 -25.45 15.91 6.24
C LYS A 193 -25.93 14.59 5.66
N SER A 194 -26.83 13.93 6.40
CA SER A 194 -27.73 12.92 5.86
C SER A 194 -28.83 13.57 5.03
N PHE A 195 -29.59 12.76 4.29
CA PHE A 195 -30.75 13.23 3.52
C PHE A 195 -32.04 12.53 4.00
N PRO A 196 -32.68 13.03 5.06
CA PRO A 196 -33.99 12.54 5.47
C PRO A 196 -35.03 12.95 4.43
N HIS A 197 -36.04 12.10 4.25
CA HIS A 197 -37.18 12.34 3.34
C HIS A 197 -36.72 12.64 1.89
N PHE A 198 -35.75 11.93 1.38
CA PHE A 198 -35.29 12.10 0.00
C PHE A 198 -36.36 11.76 -1.04
N GLY A 199 -37.41 11.04 -0.63
CA GLY A 199 -38.59 10.76 -1.46
C GLY A 199 -39.41 11.98 -1.85
N ASP A 200 -39.26 13.10 -1.14
CA ASP A 200 -39.84 14.39 -1.52
C ASP A 200 -39.15 15.05 -2.72
N ASP A 201 -37.97 14.54 -3.10
CA ASP A 201 -37.22 14.98 -4.26
C ASP A 201 -37.54 14.09 -5.46
N PHE A 202 -37.83 14.70 -6.62
CA PHE A 202 -38.17 13.93 -7.81
C PHE A 202 -36.99 13.25 -8.49
N GLU A 203 -35.77 13.77 -8.32
CA GLU A 203 -34.61 13.32 -9.04
C GLU A 203 -33.90 12.15 -8.34
N VAL A 204 -33.78 12.20 -7.00
CA VAL A 204 -33.01 11.21 -6.24
C VAL A 204 -33.67 9.83 -6.28
N PRO A 205 -34.99 9.62 -6.05
CA PRO A 205 -35.61 8.30 -6.17
C PRO A 205 -35.44 7.67 -7.56
N GLY A 206 -35.59 8.47 -8.61
CA GLY A 206 -35.35 8.02 -9.99
C GLY A 206 -33.92 7.60 -10.25
N PHE A 207 -32.97 8.32 -9.70
CA PHE A 207 -31.55 7.97 -9.78
C PHE A 207 -31.23 6.66 -9.04
N LEU A 208 -31.73 6.48 -7.80
CA LEU A 208 -31.54 5.23 -7.04
C LEU A 208 -32.13 4.02 -7.76
N THR A 209 -33.30 4.19 -8.39
CA THR A 209 -33.95 3.15 -9.19
C THR A 209 -33.07 2.75 -10.40
N ARG A 210 -32.51 3.72 -11.12
CA ARG A 210 -31.61 3.44 -12.26
C ARG A 210 -30.34 2.71 -11.83
N LEU A 211 -29.77 3.06 -10.67
CA LEU A 211 -28.62 2.38 -10.08
C LEU A 211 -28.99 1.02 -9.48
N GLN A 212 -30.27 0.68 -9.35
CA GLN A 212 -30.76 -0.47 -8.58
C GLN A 212 -30.20 -0.45 -7.14
N PHE A 213 -30.00 0.75 -6.59
CA PHE A 213 -29.50 0.93 -5.23
C PHE A 213 -30.65 0.94 -4.25
N ILE A 214 -30.57 0.09 -3.23
CA ILE A 214 -31.56 -0.02 -2.16
C ILE A 214 -30.94 0.59 -0.90
N PRO A 215 -31.41 1.76 -0.44
CA PRO A 215 -30.93 2.36 0.80
C PRO A 215 -31.33 1.52 2.02
N GLU A 216 -30.56 1.63 3.11
CA GLU A 216 -30.87 0.96 4.37
C GLU A 216 -32.25 1.39 4.93
N ASN A 217 -32.60 2.65 4.71
CA ASN A 217 -33.91 3.20 5.08
C ASN A 217 -34.60 3.72 3.80
N PRO A 218 -35.87 3.33 3.53
CA PRO A 218 -36.58 3.73 2.31
C PRO A 218 -36.69 5.23 2.08
N ASP A 219 -36.70 6.03 3.15
CA ASP A 219 -36.94 7.50 3.08
C ASP A 219 -35.67 8.31 3.49
N HIS A 220 -34.58 7.64 3.88
CA HIS A 220 -33.43 8.32 4.44
C HIS A 220 -32.13 7.82 3.84
N LEU A 221 -31.32 8.73 3.31
CA LEU A 221 -29.93 8.43 2.95
C LEU A 221 -28.98 8.85 4.07
N THR A 222 -28.22 7.90 4.56
CA THR A 222 -27.14 8.13 5.53
C THR A 222 -26.00 8.91 4.90
N LYS A 223 -25.12 9.48 5.71
CA LYS A 223 -23.91 10.15 5.22
C LYS A 223 -23.01 9.20 4.40
N ASN A 224 -22.94 7.93 4.81
CA ASN A 224 -22.11 6.93 4.13
C ASN A 224 -22.72 6.56 2.77
N GLU A 225 -24.04 6.38 2.68
CA GLU A 225 -24.72 6.14 1.40
C GLU A 225 -24.54 7.31 0.43
N ILE A 226 -24.61 8.56 0.94
CA ILE A 226 -24.35 9.75 0.12
C ILE A 226 -22.92 9.78 -0.40
N LYS A 227 -21.94 9.47 0.43
CA LYS A 227 -20.54 9.38 0.03
C LYS A 227 -20.34 8.29 -1.04
N TYR A 228 -20.89 7.10 -0.79
CA TYR A 228 -20.88 6.00 -1.73
C TYR A 228 -21.47 6.42 -3.08
N LEU A 229 -22.71 6.90 -3.12
CA LEU A 229 -23.41 7.31 -4.33
C LEU A 229 -22.72 8.45 -5.09
N THR A 230 -21.88 9.24 -4.42
CA THR A 230 -21.16 10.37 -5.02
C THR A 230 -19.72 10.09 -5.40
N GLY A 231 -19.24 8.84 -5.20
CA GLY A 231 -17.88 8.47 -5.69
C GLY A 231 -17.24 7.25 -5.04
N GLU A 232 -17.47 6.98 -3.75
CA GLU A 232 -16.77 5.89 -3.03
C GLU A 232 -17.13 4.48 -3.57
N TRP A 233 -18.27 4.32 -4.29
CA TRP A 233 -18.60 3.08 -4.99
C TRP A 233 -17.51 2.62 -5.97
N PHE A 234 -16.71 3.55 -6.52
CA PHE A 234 -15.64 3.20 -7.43
C PHE A 234 -14.44 2.61 -6.69
N GLU A 235 -14.14 3.10 -5.50
CA GLU A 235 -13.12 2.54 -4.61
C GLU A 235 -13.51 1.13 -4.15
N ASP A 236 -14.79 0.94 -3.75
CA ASP A 236 -15.34 -0.37 -3.36
C ASP A 236 -15.30 -1.38 -4.53
N TYR A 237 -15.57 -0.92 -5.76
CA TYR A 237 -15.46 -1.75 -6.95
C TYR A 237 -14.01 -2.16 -7.23
N VAL A 238 -13.09 -1.21 -7.21
CA VAL A 238 -11.67 -1.47 -7.45
C VAL A 238 -11.08 -2.38 -6.37
N TYR A 239 -11.47 -2.18 -5.10
CA TYR A 239 -11.10 -3.11 -4.02
C TYR A 239 -11.56 -4.55 -4.33
N SER A 240 -12.81 -4.74 -4.68
CA SER A 240 -13.38 -6.05 -5.00
C SER A 240 -12.71 -6.68 -6.21
N LEU A 241 -12.44 -5.89 -7.25
CA LEU A 241 -11.74 -6.29 -8.46
C LEU A 241 -10.33 -6.82 -8.16
N VAL A 242 -9.54 -6.05 -7.40
CA VAL A 242 -8.16 -6.40 -7.01
C VAL A 242 -8.14 -7.63 -6.12
N LYS A 243 -9.03 -7.68 -5.13
CA LYS A 243 -9.14 -8.80 -4.19
C LYS A 243 -9.42 -10.12 -4.91
N ASN A 244 -10.39 -10.10 -5.82
CA ASN A 244 -10.75 -11.28 -6.61
C ASN A 244 -9.65 -11.67 -7.59
N LYS A 245 -9.06 -10.69 -8.30
CA LYS A 245 -7.98 -10.93 -9.28
C LYS A 245 -6.77 -11.63 -8.69
N TYR A 246 -6.35 -11.20 -7.52
CA TYR A 246 -5.14 -11.71 -6.85
C TYR A 246 -5.44 -12.68 -5.71
N GLN A 247 -6.73 -12.98 -5.46
CA GLN A 247 -7.19 -13.87 -4.37
C GLN A 247 -6.59 -13.45 -3.02
N LEU A 248 -6.64 -12.14 -2.74
CA LEU A 248 -6.08 -11.57 -1.52
C LEU A 248 -6.99 -11.85 -0.31
N SER A 249 -6.37 -12.08 0.85
CA SER A 249 -7.07 -12.08 2.13
C SER A 249 -7.42 -10.65 2.56
N ASP A 250 -8.31 -10.52 3.55
CA ASP A 250 -8.67 -9.21 4.13
C ASP A 250 -7.48 -8.50 4.80
N GLU A 251 -6.44 -9.25 5.16
CA GLU A 251 -5.22 -8.70 5.74
C GLU A 251 -4.22 -8.16 4.70
N GLU A 252 -4.38 -8.54 3.42
CA GLU A 252 -3.50 -8.15 2.32
C GLU A 252 -4.00 -6.95 1.51
N ILE A 253 -5.26 -6.50 1.74
CA ILE A 253 -5.89 -5.39 1.00
C ILE A 253 -6.74 -4.52 1.91
N GLY A 254 -6.82 -3.22 1.60
CA GLY A 254 -7.64 -2.24 2.32
C GLY A 254 -8.25 -1.20 1.41
N VAL A 255 -9.41 -0.66 1.79
CA VAL A 255 -10.13 0.43 1.11
C VAL A 255 -10.30 1.61 2.07
N GLY A 256 -10.10 2.83 1.58
CA GLY A 256 -10.33 4.06 2.34
C GLY A 256 -9.50 4.13 3.63
N TRP A 257 -8.22 3.73 3.59
CA TRP A 257 -7.37 3.81 4.77
C TRP A 257 -6.82 5.22 4.96
N GLN A 258 -6.94 5.73 6.19
CA GLN A 258 -6.31 6.99 6.59
C GLN A 258 -5.05 6.69 7.38
N LEU A 259 -3.91 7.02 6.79
CA LEU A 259 -2.57 6.79 7.34
C LEU A 259 -1.92 8.12 7.69
N GLN A 260 -1.29 8.19 8.87
CA GLN A 260 -0.58 9.36 9.35
C GLN A 260 0.88 9.00 9.63
N LYS A 261 1.82 9.78 9.11
CA LYS A 261 3.25 9.65 9.41
C LYS A 261 3.68 10.76 10.36
N GLY A 262 4.07 10.38 11.60
CA GLY A 262 4.39 11.35 12.66
C GLY A 262 3.13 11.99 13.28
N GLU A 263 3.25 12.44 14.50
CA GLU A 263 2.09 12.88 15.31
C GLU A 263 1.45 14.18 14.81
N ASN A 264 2.24 15.09 14.23
CA ASN A 264 1.80 16.43 13.84
C ASN A 264 1.34 16.56 12.39
N ASN A 265 1.39 15.49 11.60
CA ASN A 265 1.00 15.52 10.20
C ASN A 265 -0.50 15.23 10.03
N THR A 266 -1.11 15.83 9.02
CA THR A 266 -2.49 15.49 8.64
C THR A 266 -2.52 14.06 8.06
N PRO A 267 -3.49 13.22 8.46
CA PRO A 267 -3.67 11.91 7.85
C PRO A 267 -3.93 12.03 6.34
N ASN A 268 -3.34 11.13 5.58
CA ASN A 268 -3.60 10.98 4.16
C ASN A 268 -4.54 9.80 3.93
N GLU A 269 -5.52 9.98 3.06
CA GLU A 269 -6.43 8.92 2.63
C GLU A 269 -5.87 8.23 1.40
N PHE A 270 -5.96 6.90 1.42
CA PHE A 270 -5.58 6.00 0.34
C PHE A 270 -6.81 5.21 -0.09
N ASP A 271 -7.21 5.37 -1.35
CA ASP A 271 -8.45 4.80 -1.85
C ASP A 271 -8.40 3.27 -1.82
N VAL A 272 -7.37 2.63 -2.44
CA VAL A 272 -7.12 1.19 -2.32
C VAL A 272 -5.63 0.91 -2.11
N LEU A 273 -5.33 0.12 -1.09
CA LEU A 273 -3.99 -0.37 -0.75
C LEU A 273 -3.96 -1.89 -0.78
N TYR A 274 -2.93 -2.51 -1.36
CA TYR A 274 -2.76 -3.97 -1.27
C TYR A 274 -1.31 -4.41 -1.38
N ILE A 275 -1.01 -5.57 -0.83
CA ILE A 275 0.29 -6.20 -0.94
C ILE A 275 0.24 -7.26 -2.05
N LYS A 276 1.16 -7.16 -3.00
CA LYS A 276 1.37 -8.16 -4.04
C LYS A 276 2.88 -8.34 -4.24
N ASP A 277 3.32 -9.61 -4.21
CA ASP A 277 4.74 -9.96 -4.31
C ASP A 277 5.61 -9.13 -3.36
N LYS A 278 5.15 -8.99 -2.09
CA LYS A 278 5.78 -8.25 -0.99
C LYS A 278 5.99 -6.75 -1.24
N LYS A 279 5.27 -6.21 -2.21
CA LYS A 279 5.29 -4.80 -2.56
C LYS A 279 3.94 -4.19 -2.27
N LEU A 280 3.96 -3.01 -1.69
CA LEU A 280 2.76 -2.21 -1.56
C LEU A 280 2.35 -1.66 -2.92
N ASN A 281 1.09 -1.82 -3.23
CA ASN A 281 0.45 -1.23 -4.40
C ASN A 281 -0.63 -0.26 -3.92
N ILE A 282 -0.63 0.91 -4.49
CA ILE A 282 -1.55 2.02 -4.20
C ILE A 282 -2.37 2.25 -5.46
N ILE A 283 -3.69 2.28 -5.34
CA ILE A 283 -4.57 2.72 -6.43
C ILE A 283 -5.34 3.94 -5.95
N GLU A 284 -5.18 5.05 -6.64
CA GLU A 284 -6.01 6.24 -6.47
C GLU A 284 -7.16 6.17 -7.46
N CYS A 285 -8.37 6.29 -6.97
CA CYS A 285 -9.62 6.16 -7.73
C CYS A 285 -10.25 7.54 -7.97
N LYS A 286 -10.48 7.90 -9.21
CA LYS A 286 -11.15 9.14 -9.58
C LYS A 286 -12.26 8.85 -10.58
N THR A 287 -13.50 9.04 -10.19
CA THR A 287 -14.63 8.87 -11.12
C THR A 287 -14.48 9.81 -12.32
N SER A 288 -13.94 11.03 -12.11
CA SER A 288 -13.60 11.95 -13.19
C SER A 288 -12.30 12.70 -12.89
N VAL A 289 -11.45 12.83 -13.89
CA VAL A 289 -10.24 13.67 -13.83
C VAL A 289 -10.39 14.99 -14.57
N MET A 290 -11.53 15.18 -15.26
CA MET A 290 -11.91 16.43 -15.92
C MET A 290 -13.03 17.07 -15.11
N LEU A 291 -12.70 18.08 -14.33
CA LEU A 291 -13.69 18.83 -13.55
C LEU A 291 -14.41 19.83 -14.46
N SER A 292 -15.72 19.68 -14.61
CA SER A 292 -16.60 20.66 -15.29
C SER A 292 -17.18 21.60 -14.23
N GLY A 293 -16.73 22.85 -14.22
CA GLY A 293 -17.30 23.91 -13.39
C GLY A 293 -16.78 25.24 -13.87
N THR A 294 -17.67 26.18 -14.26
CA THR A 294 -17.33 27.55 -14.72
C THR A 294 -16.18 27.63 -15.74
N SER A 295 -16.45 28.10 -16.93
CA SER A 295 -15.58 28.51 -18.08
C SER A 295 -14.35 27.65 -18.47
N PHE A 296 -13.76 26.81 -17.60
CA PHE A 296 -12.59 25.99 -17.94
C PHE A 296 -12.71 24.56 -17.38
N LYS A 297 -12.45 23.56 -18.24
CA LYS A 297 -12.24 22.17 -17.81
C LYS A 297 -10.87 22.09 -17.12
N LYS A 298 -10.82 21.74 -15.84
CA LYS A 298 -9.57 21.55 -15.10
C LYS A 298 -9.18 20.07 -15.13
N ASN A 299 -7.99 19.76 -15.69
CA ASN A 299 -7.40 18.45 -15.64
C ASN A 299 -6.65 18.28 -14.30
N ILE A 300 -7.11 17.35 -13.47
CA ILE A 300 -6.52 17.08 -12.15
C ILE A 300 -5.53 15.89 -12.13
N ILE A 301 -5.27 15.26 -13.29
CA ILE A 301 -4.37 14.09 -13.36
C ILE A 301 -2.98 14.45 -12.82
N THR A 302 -2.43 15.58 -13.22
CA THR A 302 -1.09 16.01 -12.81
C THR A 302 -1.00 16.25 -11.30
N GLU A 303 -2.00 16.87 -10.68
CA GLU A 303 -2.07 17.08 -9.24
C GLU A 303 -2.14 15.73 -8.51
N THR A 304 -2.92 14.79 -9.06
CA THR A 304 -3.04 13.43 -8.52
C THR A 304 -1.70 12.68 -8.60
N ILE A 305 -0.97 12.77 -9.72
CA ILE A 305 0.36 12.17 -9.91
C ILE A 305 1.31 12.64 -8.80
N TYR A 306 1.41 13.94 -8.56
CA TYR A 306 2.31 14.48 -7.54
C TYR A 306 1.90 14.07 -6.12
N LYS A 307 0.60 14.06 -5.82
CA LYS A 307 0.09 13.58 -4.53
C LYS A 307 0.54 12.15 -4.27
N VAL A 308 0.23 11.24 -5.19
CA VAL A 308 0.49 9.81 -4.98
C VAL A 308 1.99 9.48 -5.01
N ASP A 309 2.81 10.19 -5.81
CA ASP A 309 4.25 10.01 -5.82
C ASP A 309 4.88 10.43 -4.48
N SER A 310 4.47 11.59 -3.95
CA SER A 310 4.92 12.04 -2.64
C SER A 310 4.58 11.05 -1.52
N LEU A 311 3.40 10.45 -1.56
CA LEU A 311 2.98 9.44 -0.57
C LEU A 311 3.76 8.12 -0.73
N ARG A 312 3.94 7.66 -1.97
CA ARG A 312 4.67 6.43 -2.31
C ARG A 312 6.10 6.43 -1.78
N ASN A 313 6.81 7.56 -1.91
CA ASN A 313 8.21 7.70 -1.51
C ASN A 313 8.45 7.43 -0.02
N ASN A 314 7.40 7.53 0.80
CA ASN A 314 7.45 7.22 2.23
C ASN A 314 7.12 5.76 2.57
N LEU A 315 6.70 4.95 1.60
CA LEU A 315 6.19 3.59 1.78
C LEU A 315 7.11 2.51 1.20
N GLY A 316 8.39 2.85 1.03
CA GLY A 316 9.43 1.93 0.58
C GLY A 316 9.75 2.02 -0.91
N LEU A 317 10.94 1.55 -1.26
CA LEU A 317 11.54 1.72 -2.59
C LEU A 317 10.74 1.05 -3.73
N PHE A 318 10.02 -0.02 -3.41
CA PHE A 318 9.31 -0.84 -4.39
C PHE A 318 7.79 -0.62 -4.39
N ALA A 319 7.28 0.35 -3.63
CA ALA A 319 5.87 0.70 -3.68
C ALA A 319 5.47 1.16 -5.09
N LYS A 320 4.33 0.66 -5.58
CA LYS A 320 3.80 0.99 -6.90
C LYS A 320 2.54 1.82 -6.76
N THR A 321 2.26 2.64 -7.75
CA THR A 321 1.06 3.47 -7.77
C THR A 321 0.38 3.40 -9.12
N ASN A 322 -0.95 3.30 -9.10
CA ASN A 322 -1.82 3.38 -10.26
C ASN A 322 -2.92 4.42 -10.02
N ILE A 323 -3.42 5.02 -11.08
CA ILE A 323 -4.58 5.91 -11.05
C ILE A 323 -5.66 5.27 -11.93
N PHE A 324 -6.83 5.04 -11.36
CA PHE A 324 -7.98 4.51 -12.09
C PHE A 324 -9.05 5.60 -12.24
N THR A 325 -9.62 5.73 -13.45
CA THR A 325 -10.65 6.74 -13.71
C THR A 325 -11.65 6.27 -14.76
N LEU A 326 -12.89 6.74 -14.67
CA LEU A 326 -13.90 6.56 -15.72
C LEU A 326 -13.91 7.68 -16.77
N SER A 327 -12.94 8.59 -16.73
CA SER A 327 -12.76 9.57 -17.77
C SER A 327 -12.22 8.93 -19.04
N ASP A 328 -12.67 9.43 -20.19
CA ASP A 328 -12.03 9.15 -21.47
C ASP A 328 -10.68 9.85 -21.52
N LEU A 329 -9.61 9.08 -21.62
CA LEU A 329 -8.24 9.58 -21.74
C LEU A 329 -7.90 9.84 -23.21
N ASN A 330 -8.54 10.86 -23.78
CA ASN A 330 -8.32 11.21 -25.17
C ASN A 330 -6.96 11.91 -25.37
N GLU A 331 -5.98 11.18 -25.90
CA GLU A 331 -4.62 11.70 -26.16
C GLU A 331 -4.55 12.77 -27.25
N SER A 332 -5.64 13.06 -27.98
CA SER A 332 -5.71 14.24 -28.85
C SER A 332 -5.77 15.54 -28.05
N ASP A 333 -6.25 15.51 -26.80
CA ASP A 333 -6.15 16.63 -25.86
C ASP A 333 -4.71 16.76 -25.35
N ALA A 334 -4.08 17.89 -25.63
CA ALA A 334 -2.69 18.14 -25.27
C ALA A 334 -2.45 18.11 -23.74
N SER A 335 -3.45 18.53 -22.95
CA SER A 335 -3.36 18.50 -21.48
C SER A 335 -3.39 17.07 -20.95
N ILE A 336 -4.24 16.21 -21.50
CA ILE A 336 -4.31 14.78 -21.12
C ILE A 336 -3.02 14.09 -21.55
N ARG A 337 -2.55 14.29 -22.77
CA ARG A 337 -1.29 13.71 -23.26
C ARG A 337 -0.10 14.08 -22.37
N SER A 338 0.05 15.37 -22.06
CA SER A 338 1.11 15.84 -21.17
C SER A 338 1.06 15.19 -19.79
N SER A 339 -0.15 14.97 -19.25
CA SER A 339 -0.32 14.30 -17.96
C SER A 339 0.01 12.80 -18.03
N ILE A 340 -0.35 12.11 -19.12
CA ILE A 340 0.00 10.69 -19.34
C ILE A 340 1.52 10.52 -19.46
N ASP A 341 2.19 11.39 -20.23
CA ASP A 341 3.64 11.34 -20.36
C ASP A 341 4.34 11.58 -19.02
N ARG A 342 3.82 12.52 -18.23
CA ARG A 342 4.30 12.74 -16.87
C ARG A 342 4.11 11.51 -15.97
N ALA A 343 2.95 10.86 -16.03
CA ALA A 343 2.73 9.62 -15.27
C ALA A 343 3.76 8.54 -15.61
N LYS A 344 4.15 8.40 -16.89
CA LYS A 344 5.20 7.49 -17.33
C LYS A 344 6.56 7.81 -16.69
N GLU A 345 6.93 9.11 -16.62
CA GLU A 345 8.16 9.56 -15.93
C GLU A 345 8.18 9.13 -14.47
N TYR A 346 7.06 9.23 -13.78
CA TYR A 346 6.89 8.81 -12.37
C TYR A 346 6.61 7.31 -12.21
N LYS A 347 6.58 6.53 -13.28
CA LYS A 347 6.24 5.10 -13.27
C LYS A 347 4.86 4.82 -12.65
N ILE A 348 3.90 5.70 -12.94
CA ILE A 348 2.51 5.59 -12.54
C ILE A 348 1.71 5.15 -13.76
N THR A 349 0.93 4.09 -13.62
CA THR A 349 0.00 3.65 -14.66
C THR A 349 -1.35 4.35 -14.47
N ILE A 350 -1.90 4.89 -15.55
CA ILE A 350 -3.26 5.45 -15.56
C ILE A 350 -4.14 4.51 -16.38
N CYS A 351 -5.25 4.07 -15.80
CA CYS A 351 -6.29 3.29 -16.46
C CYS A 351 -7.55 4.15 -16.60
N GLY A 352 -7.98 4.39 -17.83
CA GLY A 352 -9.16 5.17 -18.16
C GLY A 352 -10.36 4.30 -18.49
N LYS A 353 -11.48 4.94 -18.88
CA LYS A 353 -12.73 4.28 -19.23
C LYS A 353 -12.54 3.17 -20.29
N ALA A 354 -11.77 3.44 -21.35
CA ALA A 354 -11.53 2.47 -22.42
C ALA A 354 -10.86 1.18 -21.91
N ASP A 355 -9.99 1.27 -20.90
CA ASP A 355 -9.35 0.08 -20.32
C ASP A 355 -10.36 -0.84 -19.60
N PHE A 356 -11.41 -0.26 -18.98
CA PHE A 356 -12.48 -1.02 -18.33
C PHE A 356 -13.49 -1.60 -19.33
N GLN A 357 -13.54 -1.06 -20.55
CA GLN A 357 -14.40 -1.54 -21.63
C GLN A 357 -13.68 -2.48 -22.60
N ASP A 358 -12.39 -2.76 -22.39
CA ASP A 358 -11.59 -3.66 -23.22
C ASP A 358 -12.07 -5.09 -23.06
N GLU A 359 -12.07 -5.88 -24.14
CA GLU A 359 -12.46 -7.29 -24.14
C GLU A 359 -11.56 -8.18 -23.24
N ASN A 360 -10.32 -7.74 -23.00
CA ASN A 360 -9.36 -8.42 -22.13
C ASN A 360 -9.41 -7.92 -20.67
N PHE A 361 -10.41 -7.13 -20.30
CA PHE A 361 -10.58 -6.71 -18.90
C PHE A 361 -10.92 -7.93 -18.01
N PRO A 362 -10.36 -8.07 -16.81
CA PRO A 362 -9.45 -7.13 -16.13
C PRO A 362 -7.95 -7.38 -16.38
N GLU A 363 -7.58 -8.32 -17.25
CA GLU A 363 -6.18 -8.71 -17.45
C GLU A 363 -5.31 -7.56 -17.98
N ASN A 364 -5.86 -6.72 -18.86
CA ASN A 364 -5.17 -5.62 -19.51
C ASN A 364 -4.66 -4.57 -18.52
N ILE A 365 -5.44 -4.24 -17.47
CA ILE A 365 -5.07 -3.20 -16.50
C ILE A 365 -4.02 -3.64 -15.49
N PHE A 366 -3.86 -4.95 -15.27
CA PHE A 366 -2.88 -5.49 -14.32
C PHE A 366 -1.59 -5.97 -14.98
N LYS A 367 -1.49 -5.95 -16.31
CA LYS A 367 -0.27 -6.26 -17.09
C LYS A 367 0.57 -5.02 -17.41
N LYS A 368 -0.03 -3.84 -17.30
CA LYS A 368 0.66 -2.55 -17.48
C LYS A 368 1.53 -2.26 -16.25
#